data_69dfb0c8182d609ad3ebb13539725a60
#
_entry.id   69dfb0c8182d609ad3ebb13539725a60
#
_cell.length_a   1.000
_cell.length_b   1.000
_cell.length_c   1.000
_cell.angle_alpha   90.00
_cell.angle_beta   90.00
_cell.angle_gamma   90.00
#
_symmetry.space_group_name_H-M   'P 1'
#
loop_
_entity.id
_entity.type
_entity.pdbx_description
1 polymer ?
#
loop_
_entity_poly.entity_id
_entity_poly.type
_entity_poly.pdbx_seq_one_letter_code
_entity_poly.pdbx_strand_id
1 'polypeptide(L)'
;FNGKEPWNFHGDAERAMTSALRLRHAMIPYLYTMNRRAAFDNEPLVQPLYWDYPEIEAAYKLTDEFRFGTELLVAPIVDPAERSVQRAKADVWLPQGEWFDFFDGRHYTSRPAEGRRLEAWRDLDRMPVFAKPGAIVPLQMPAEGEALNSVANPRALQVVVFPGAENSFTLWEDDGAAQSKDRWASTEMALRFEGDSAQFSIAPAEGATDVIPASRDWTVTFRGVAPEAMRAVRATVDGSAAAPEVAYDAETLSLTVTLRDVPTSAAIAIDFADGLAVADDPVEADAFAVLKDAQMLYMTKEHAYRAIRELGKDALPALSTLEDLHGVGAQTKHQSHMPQPVIQALAEVLTRN
;
A
#
# COMPACT_ATOMS: atom_id res chain seq x y z
N PHE A 1 -9.28 -34.60 -7.52
CA PHE A 1 -9.60 -33.21 -7.87
C PHE A 1 -9.22 -32.33 -6.69
N ASN A 2 -8.27 -31.42 -6.87
CA ASN A 2 -7.86 -30.47 -5.83
C ASN A 2 -8.65 -29.18 -6.06
N GLY A 3 -9.74 -29.01 -5.31
CA GLY A 3 -10.38 -27.72 -5.20
C GLY A 3 -9.39 -26.71 -4.60
N LYS A 4 -9.31 -25.52 -5.19
CA LYS A 4 -8.42 -24.43 -4.76
C LYS A 4 -9.21 -23.25 -4.18
N GLU A 5 -10.46 -23.48 -3.85
CA GLU A 5 -11.30 -22.48 -3.20
C GLU A 5 -10.82 -22.24 -1.76
N PRO A 6 -10.93 -21.01 -1.22
CA PRO A 6 -10.41 -20.69 0.10
C PRO A 6 -10.86 -21.63 1.21
N TRP A 7 -12.11 -22.07 1.18
CA TRP A 7 -12.67 -22.99 2.20
C TRP A 7 -12.09 -24.43 2.18
N ASN A 8 -11.31 -24.79 1.17
CA ASN A 8 -10.56 -26.05 1.15
C ASN A 8 -9.20 -25.95 1.85
N PHE A 9 -8.83 -24.76 2.27
CA PHE A 9 -7.64 -24.48 3.07
C PHE A 9 -8.07 -24.11 4.49
N HIS A 10 -7.16 -24.17 5.45
CA HIS A 10 -7.51 -23.94 6.85
C HIS A 10 -6.80 -22.74 7.44
N GLY A 11 -7.46 -22.09 8.42
CA GLY A 11 -6.89 -21.07 9.27
C GLY A 11 -6.36 -19.87 8.48
N ASP A 12 -5.08 -19.61 8.57
CA ASP A 12 -4.44 -18.41 8.02
C ASP A 12 -4.47 -18.39 6.50
N ALA A 13 -4.32 -19.54 5.85
CA ALA A 13 -4.36 -19.62 4.39
C ALA A 13 -5.76 -19.27 3.84
N GLU A 14 -6.83 -19.74 4.44
CA GLU A 14 -8.20 -19.38 4.06
C GLU A 14 -8.44 -17.88 4.23
N ARG A 15 -7.98 -17.29 5.35
CA ARG A 15 -8.10 -15.84 5.59
C ARG A 15 -7.32 -15.03 4.55
N ALA A 16 -6.05 -15.38 4.32
CA ALA A 16 -5.21 -14.70 3.34
C ALA A 16 -5.80 -14.75 1.93
N MET A 17 -6.24 -15.93 1.48
CA MET A 17 -6.88 -16.10 0.16
C MET A 17 -8.18 -15.29 0.05
N THR A 18 -9.01 -15.30 1.09
CA THR A 18 -10.26 -14.54 1.13
C THR A 18 -9.99 -13.04 1.08
N SER A 19 -9.01 -12.54 1.83
CA SER A 19 -8.61 -11.13 1.82
C SER A 19 -8.07 -10.71 0.44
N ALA A 20 -7.24 -11.53 -0.18
CA ALA A 20 -6.71 -11.26 -1.52
C ALA A 20 -7.82 -11.21 -2.60
N LEU A 21 -8.80 -12.12 -2.52
CA LEU A 21 -9.95 -12.13 -3.45
C LEU A 21 -10.84 -10.90 -3.25
N ARG A 22 -11.05 -10.48 -2.01
CA ARG A 22 -11.80 -9.25 -1.70
C ARG A 22 -11.07 -8.00 -2.18
N LEU A 23 -9.77 -7.92 -1.96
CA LEU A 23 -8.96 -6.82 -2.48
C LEU A 23 -9.00 -6.77 -4.01
N ARG A 24 -8.83 -7.92 -4.68
CA ARG A 24 -8.95 -8.01 -6.15
C ARG A 24 -10.28 -7.45 -6.63
N HIS A 25 -11.38 -7.77 -5.93
CA HIS A 25 -12.70 -7.24 -6.26
C HIS A 25 -12.80 -5.73 -5.99
N ALA A 26 -12.30 -5.28 -4.84
CA ALA A 26 -12.27 -3.86 -4.51
C ALA A 26 -11.45 -3.04 -5.53
N MET A 27 -10.45 -3.62 -6.15
CA MET A 27 -9.63 -2.95 -7.17
C MET A 27 -10.30 -2.77 -8.53
N ILE A 28 -11.53 -3.24 -8.77
CA ILE A 28 -12.21 -3.15 -10.06
C ILE A 28 -12.18 -1.73 -10.66
N PRO A 29 -12.45 -0.64 -9.92
CA PRO A 29 -12.38 0.71 -10.47
C PRO A 29 -11.00 1.07 -11.02
N TYR A 30 -9.95 0.72 -10.28
CA TYR A 30 -8.58 0.91 -10.71
C TYR A 30 -8.24 0.05 -11.93
N LEU A 31 -8.53 -1.27 -11.88
CA LEU A 31 -8.25 -2.21 -12.95
C LEU A 31 -8.99 -1.86 -14.25
N TYR A 32 -10.25 -1.46 -14.14
CA TYR A 32 -11.05 -1.08 -15.28
C TYR A 32 -10.47 0.16 -15.98
N THR A 33 -10.13 1.19 -15.20
CA THR A 33 -9.47 2.39 -15.71
C THR A 33 -8.14 2.07 -16.41
N MET A 34 -7.31 1.20 -15.81
CA MET A 34 -6.04 0.78 -16.43
C MET A 34 -6.25 -0.04 -17.70
N ASN A 35 -7.27 -0.90 -17.75
CA ASN A 35 -7.62 -1.64 -18.95
C ASN A 35 -8.13 -0.71 -20.08
N ARG A 36 -8.88 0.35 -19.73
CA ARG A 36 -9.24 1.37 -20.71
C ARG A 36 -7.99 2.07 -21.26
N ARG A 37 -7.04 2.43 -20.40
CA ARG A 37 -5.76 3.00 -20.79
C ARG A 37 -4.99 2.04 -21.72
N ALA A 38 -5.01 0.73 -21.43
CA ALA A 38 -4.39 -0.26 -22.32
C ALA A 38 -5.04 -0.30 -23.70
N ALA A 39 -6.37 -0.15 -23.77
CA ALA A 39 -7.11 -0.20 -25.03
C ALA A 39 -6.98 1.06 -25.90
N PHE A 40 -6.86 2.24 -25.29
CA PHE A 40 -6.88 3.52 -26.01
C PHE A 40 -5.49 4.17 -26.10
N ASP A 41 -4.63 3.95 -25.12
CA ASP A 41 -3.31 4.59 -25.04
C ASP A 41 -2.17 3.60 -25.31
N ASN A 42 -2.47 2.30 -25.52
CA ASN A 42 -1.53 1.19 -25.70
C ASN A 42 -0.58 0.99 -24.51
N GLU A 43 -1.06 1.29 -23.31
CA GLU A 43 -0.30 1.18 -22.08
C GLU A 43 -0.81 0.02 -21.22
N PRO A 44 -0.17 -1.15 -21.22
CA PRO A 44 -0.65 -2.34 -20.49
C PRO A 44 -0.78 -2.11 -18.99
N LEU A 45 -1.72 -2.81 -18.36
CA LEU A 45 -1.87 -2.81 -16.91
C LEU A 45 -0.61 -3.35 -16.20
N VAL A 46 -0.06 -4.44 -16.70
CA VAL A 46 1.16 -5.06 -16.17
C VAL A 46 2.31 -4.75 -17.11
N GLN A 47 3.33 -4.08 -16.59
CA GLN A 47 4.51 -3.68 -17.35
C GLN A 47 5.78 -4.15 -16.65
N PRO A 48 6.71 -4.82 -17.36
CA PRO A 48 8.00 -5.13 -16.78
C PRO A 48 8.78 -3.86 -16.47
N LEU A 49 9.66 -3.91 -15.48
CA LEU A 49 10.40 -2.72 -15.01
C LEU A 49 11.24 -2.05 -16.10
N TYR A 50 11.81 -2.83 -17.03
CA TYR A 50 12.60 -2.31 -18.14
C TYR A 50 11.78 -1.46 -19.13
N TRP A 51 10.45 -1.43 -19.02
CA TRP A 51 9.60 -0.55 -19.83
C TRP A 51 9.90 0.93 -19.54
N ASP A 52 10.03 1.27 -18.25
CA ASP A 52 10.35 2.64 -17.83
C ASP A 52 11.85 2.86 -17.60
N TYR A 53 12.59 1.78 -17.31
CA TYR A 53 14.00 1.83 -16.93
C TYR A 53 14.87 0.97 -17.86
N PRO A 54 14.85 1.23 -19.20
CA PRO A 54 15.54 0.37 -20.16
C PRO A 54 17.08 0.41 -20.01
N GLU A 55 17.63 1.46 -19.41
CA GLU A 55 19.07 1.64 -19.20
C GLU A 55 19.57 1.02 -17.88
N ILE A 56 18.66 0.51 -17.03
CA ILE A 56 19.00 -0.01 -15.72
C ILE A 56 19.04 -1.54 -15.73
N GLU A 57 20.23 -2.12 -15.52
CA GLU A 57 20.42 -3.58 -15.54
C GLU A 57 19.54 -4.30 -14.49
N ALA A 58 19.28 -3.68 -13.34
CA ALA A 58 18.43 -4.24 -12.29
C ALA A 58 17.02 -4.53 -12.78
N ALA A 59 16.47 -3.66 -13.67
CA ALA A 59 15.14 -3.80 -14.24
C ALA A 59 14.95 -5.06 -15.11
N TYR A 60 16.04 -5.67 -15.58
CA TYR A 60 16.01 -6.91 -16.34
C TYR A 60 16.24 -8.17 -15.50
N LYS A 61 16.74 -8.02 -14.27
CA LYS A 61 17.14 -9.15 -13.42
C LYS A 61 16.07 -9.58 -12.42
N LEU A 62 15.13 -8.69 -12.09
CA LEU A 62 14.02 -8.99 -11.18
C LEU A 62 12.78 -9.33 -12.00
N THR A 63 12.69 -10.61 -12.38
CA THR A 63 11.68 -11.12 -13.31
C THR A 63 10.28 -11.21 -12.70
N ASP A 64 10.18 -11.23 -11.38
CA ASP A 64 8.92 -11.38 -10.66
C ASP A 64 8.32 -10.02 -10.24
N GLU A 65 9.09 -8.92 -10.37
CA GLU A 65 8.65 -7.57 -10.06
C GLU A 65 8.13 -6.85 -11.29
N PHE A 66 7.04 -6.11 -11.14
CA PHE A 66 6.40 -5.40 -12.25
C PHE A 66 5.65 -4.16 -11.79
N ARG A 67 5.46 -3.23 -12.72
CA ARG A 67 4.52 -2.14 -12.55
C ARG A 67 3.09 -2.64 -12.75
N PHE A 68 2.19 -2.17 -11.88
CA PHE A 68 0.78 -2.49 -11.91
C PHE A 68 -0.03 -1.21 -12.08
N GLY A 69 -0.32 -0.88 -13.33
CA GLY A 69 -0.87 0.40 -13.74
C GLY A 69 0.12 1.55 -13.54
N THR A 70 -0.41 2.75 -13.29
CA THR A 70 0.38 3.98 -13.14
C THR A 70 0.87 4.24 -11.74
N GLU A 71 0.26 3.59 -10.74
CA GLU A 71 0.39 3.98 -9.34
C GLU A 71 1.23 3.01 -8.50
N LEU A 72 1.32 1.74 -8.90
CA LEU A 72 1.84 0.67 -8.06
C LEU A 72 3.01 -0.08 -8.71
N LEU A 73 3.91 -0.57 -7.86
CA LEU A 73 4.97 -1.51 -8.16
C LEU A 73 4.75 -2.75 -7.27
N VAL A 74 4.76 -3.94 -7.87
CA VAL A 74 4.38 -5.19 -7.19
C VAL A 74 5.49 -6.22 -7.33
N ALA A 75 5.87 -6.82 -6.21
CA ALA A 75 6.82 -7.94 -6.16
C ALA A 75 6.15 -9.15 -5.47
N PRO A 76 5.54 -10.07 -6.25
CA PRO A 76 4.89 -11.24 -5.67
C PRO A 76 5.87 -12.13 -4.91
N ILE A 77 5.42 -12.68 -3.80
CA ILE A 77 6.15 -13.71 -3.07
C ILE A 77 5.82 -15.05 -3.69
N VAL A 78 6.83 -15.74 -4.20
CA VAL A 78 6.68 -17.04 -4.89
C VAL A 78 7.33 -18.19 -4.12
N ASP A 79 8.11 -17.90 -3.09
CA ASP A 79 8.78 -18.87 -2.23
C ASP A 79 8.04 -19.09 -0.91
N PRO A 80 8.16 -20.27 -0.29
CA PRO A 80 7.58 -20.55 1.01
C PRO A 80 8.14 -19.65 2.11
N ALA A 81 7.33 -19.43 3.17
CA ALA A 81 7.79 -18.70 4.34
C ALA A 81 8.97 -19.39 5.03
N GLU A 82 9.96 -18.59 5.43
CA GLU A 82 11.11 -19.03 6.22
C GLU A 82 10.68 -19.32 7.65
N ARG A 83 10.96 -20.56 8.08
CA ARG A 83 10.48 -21.06 9.37
C ARG A 83 10.99 -20.25 10.57
N SER A 84 12.24 -19.76 10.48
CA SER A 84 12.86 -19.03 11.58
C SER A 84 12.25 -17.66 11.83
N VAL A 85 11.75 -16.99 10.81
CA VAL A 85 11.17 -15.64 10.89
C VAL A 85 9.64 -15.64 10.72
N GLN A 86 9.05 -16.79 10.31
CA GLN A 86 7.61 -16.95 10.03
C GLN A 86 7.08 -16.01 8.94
N ARG A 87 7.95 -15.58 8.02
CA ARG A 87 7.65 -14.69 6.91
C ARG A 87 8.28 -15.20 5.63
N ALA A 88 7.72 -14.79 4.52
CA ALA A 88 8.33 -15.00 3.21
C ALA A 88 8.83 -13.66 2.65
N LYS A 89 9.76 -13.72 1.70
CA LYS A 89 10.34 -12.53 1.08
C LYS A 89 10.15 -12.50 -0.41
N ALA A 90 10.21 -11.30 -0.96
CA ALA A 90 10.52 -11.05 -2.35
C ALA A 90 11.79 -10.20 -2.46
N ASP A 91 12.59 -10.44 -3.49
CA ASP A 91 13.65 -9.52 -3.88
C ASP A 91 13.01 -8.36 -4.65
N VAL A 92 13.30 -7.15 -4.21
CA VAL A 92 12.69 -5.92 -4.72
C VAL A 92 13.78 -4.97 -5.21
N TRP A 93 13.50 -4.27 -6.30
CA TRP A 93 14.28 -3.13 -6.74
C TRP A 93 13.38 -1.89 -6.79
N LEU A 94 13.62 -0.93 -5.91
CA LEU A 94 12.94 0.35 -5.93
C LEU A 94 13.73 1.35 -6.79
N PRO A 95 13.14 1.89 -7.86
CA PRO A 95 13.71 3.02 -8.58
C PRO A 95 14.04 4.18 -7.65
N GLN A 96 14.95 5.05 -8.05
CA GLN A 96 15.28 6.25 -7.26
C GLN A 96 14.02 7.05 -6.91
N GLY A 97 13.88 7.40 -5.65
CA GLY A 97 12.74 8.17 -5.14
C GLY A 97 12.22 7.65 -3.80
N GLU A 98 11.04 8.13 -3.46
CA GLU A 98 10.31 7.75 -2.27
C GLU A 98 9.21 6.74 -2.66
N TRP A 99 8.92 5.79 -1.77
CA TRP A 99 7.93 4.75 -1.99
C TRP A 99 7.18 4.47 -0.69
N PHE A 100 5.94 4.03 -0.80
CA PHE A 100 5.10 3.70 0.34
C PHE A 100 4.57 2.27 0.21
N ASP A 101 4.63 1.48 1.28
CA ASP A 101 3.90 0.21 1.29
C ASP A 101 2.40 0.48 1.16
N PHE A 102 1.78 -0.15 0.18
CA PHE A 102 0.37 0.05 -0.14
C PHE A 102 -0.56 -0.32 1.01
N PHE A 103 -0.19 -1.31 1.83
CA PHE A 103 -1.07 -1.85 2.86
C PHE A 103 -1.01 -1.07 4.17
N ASP A 104 0.16 -0.57 4.54
CA ASP A 104 0.34 0.03 5.87
C ASP A 104 1.04 1.39 5.88
N GLY A 105 1.36 1.93 4.70
CA GLY A 105 1.92 3.27 4.57
C GLY A 105 3.38 3.42 5.02
N ARG A 106 4.10 2.30 5.30
CA ARG A 106 5.53 2.37 5.65
C ARG A 106 6.31 3.01 4.51
N HIS A 107 7.19 3.92 4.87
CA HIS A 107 7.94 4.72 3.93
C HIS A 107 9.30 4.10 3.61
N TYR A 108 9.67 4.08 2.33
CA TYR A 108 10.93 3.54 1.81
C TYR A 108 11.62 4.59 0.96
N THR A 109 12.93 4.79 1.21
CA THR A 109 13.76 5.70 0.43
C THR A 109 14.73 4.93 -0.46
N SER A 110 14.77 5.25 -1.74
CA SER A 110 15.77 4.77 -2.70
C SER A 110 16.60 5.95 -3.20
N ARG A 111 17.80 6.13 -2.65
CA ARG A 111 18.66 7.29 -2.94
C ARG A 111 19.55 7.12 -4.18
N PRO A 112 20.13 5.91 -4.49
CA PRO A 112 20.99 5.74 -5.64
C PRO A 112 20.26 5.97 -6.96
N ALA A 113 20.95 6.58 -7.93
CA ALA A 113 20.40 6.83 -9.27
C ALA A 113 20.03 5.54 -10.01
N GLU A 114 20.76 4.45 -9.75
CA GLU A 114 20.50 3.11 -10.25
C GLU A 114 19.39 2.38 -9.48
N GLY A 115 18.77 3.02 -8.49
CA GLY A 115 17.77 2.42 -7.61
C GLY A 115 18.39 1.58 -6.49
N ARG A 116 17.54 1.06 -5.62
CA ARG A 116 17.92 0.29 -4.43
C ARG A 116 17.33 -1.12 -4.48
N ARG A 117 18.18 -2.13 -4.26
CA ARG A 117 17.73 -3.50 -4.02
C ARG A 117 17.54 -3.76 -2.53
N LEU A 118 16.47 -4.47 -2.20
CA LEU A 118 16.16 -4.92 -0.84
C LEU A 118 15.41 -6.24 -0.86
N GLU A 119 15.43 -6.95 0.26
CA GLU A 119 14.55 -8.08 0.53
C GLU A 119 13.36 -7.58 1.33
N ALA A 120 12.16 -7.68 0.78
CA ALA A 120 10.94 -7.27 1.45
C ALA A 120 10.24 -8.49 2.06
N TRP A 121 10.12 -8.50 3.39
CA TRP A 121 9.59 -9.61 4.18
C TRP A 121 8.13 -9.37 4.58
N ARG A 122 7.25 -10.32 4.29
CA ARG A 122 5.81 -10.19 4.59
C ARG A 122 5.24 -11.44 5.22
N ASP A 123 4.20 -11.24 6.03
CA ASP A 123 3.34 -12.29 6.55
C ASP A 123 2.54 -12.92 5.41
N LEU A 124 1.86 -14.03 5.70
CA LEU A 124 1.13 -14.82 4.71
C LEU A 124 0.00 -14.03 4.00
N ASP A 125 -0.57 -13.04 4.65
CA ASP A 125 -1.70 -12.27 4.15
C ASP A 125 -1.31 -11.04 3.31
N ARG A 126 -0.01 -10.79 3.13
CA ARG A 126 0.54 -9.64 2.42
C ARG A 126 1.61 -10.04 1.41
N MET A 127 1.81 -9.19 0.44
CA MET A 127 2.97 -9.21 -0.47
C MET A 127 3.49 -7.79 -0.62
N PRO A 128 4.76 -7.59 -1.03
CA PRO A 128 5.28 -6.26 -1.31
C PRO A 128 4.54 -5.60 -2.47
N VAL A 129 3.86 -4.50 -2.15
CA VAL A 129 3.22 -3.59 -3.09
C VAL A 129 3.59 -2.18 -2.69
N PHE A 130 4.26 -1.46 -3.56
CA PHE A 130 4.73 -0.12 -3.31
C PHE A 130 3.98 0.89 -4.14
N ALA A 131 3.46 1.93 -3.51
CA ALA A 131 2.86 3.07 -4.15
C ALA A 131 3.92 4.17 -4.38
N LYS A 132 3.89 4.81 -5.54
CA LYS A 132 4.71 5.99 -5.79
C LYS A 132 4.23 7.19 -4.95
N PRO A 133 5.04 8.23 -4.73
CA PRO A 133 4.57 9.48 -4.14
C PRO A 133 3.43 10.08 -4.96
N GLY A 134 2.42 10.57 -4.27
CA GLY A 134 1.21 11.11 -4.90
C GLY A 134 0.25 10.07 -5.48
N ALA A 135 0.49 8.76 -5.33
CA ALA A 135 -0.37 7.73 -5.89
C ALA A 135 -1.83 7.88 -5.45
N ILE A 136 -2.75 7.67 -6.40
CA ILE A 136 -4.21 7.74 -6.21
C ILE A 136 -4.80 6.43 -6.70
N VAL A 137 -5.34 5.63 -5.80
CA VAL A 137 -5.87 4.29 -6.11
C VAL A 137 -7.33 4.20 -5.68
N PRO A 138 -8.28 4.29 -6.63
CA PRO A 138 -9.70 4.10 -6.33
C PRO A 138 -10.03 2.64 -6.13
N LEU A 139 -10.79 2.35 -5.08
CA LEU A 139 -11.27 1.03 -4.69
C LEU A 139 -12.78 1.06 -4.53
N GLN A 140 -13.45 -0.01 -4.92
CA GLN A 140 -14.85 -0.22 -4.62
C GLN A 140 -15.02 -0.63 -3.16
N MET A 141 -15.96 0.00 -2.47
CA MET A 141 -16.42 -0.46 -1.16
C MET A 141 -17.82 -1.06 -1.29
N PRO A 142 -18.13 -2.15 -0.55
CA PRO A 142 -19.51 -2.60 -0.46
C PRO A 142 -20.33 -1.56 0.30
N ALA A 143 -21.35 -0.98 -0.36
CA ALA A 143 -22.33 -0.17 0.31
C ALA A 143 -23.38 -1.07 1.00
N GLU A 144 -24.03 -0.54 2.03
CA GLU A 144 -25.07 -1.29 2.74
C GLU A 144 -26.22 -1.64 1.77
N GLY A 145 -26.54 -2.94 1.71
CA GLY A 145 -27.57 -3.48 0.84
C GLY A 145 -27.16 -3.70 -0.62
N GLU A 146 -25.93 -3.43 -1.01
CA GLU A 146 -25.41 -3.76 -2.34
C GLU A 146 -24.94 -5.21 -2.45
N ALA A 147 -25.15 -5.81 -3.62
CA ALA A 147 -24.63 -7.14 -3.92
C ALA A 147 -23.10 -7.06 -4.14
N LEU A 148 -22.34 -7.89 -3.41
CA LEU A 148 -20.87 -7.93 -3.46
C LEU A 148 -20.28 -8.30 -4.83
N ASN A 149 -21.09 -8.83 -5.77
CA ASN A 149 -20.66 -9.26 -7.10
C ASN A 149 -21.43 -8.52 -8.21
N SER A 150 -21.89 -7.31 -7.94
CA SER A 150 -22.53 -6.49 -8.95
C SER A 150 -21.51 -5.98 -9.97
N VAL A 151 -21.91 -5.92 -11.23
CA VAL A 151 -21.19 -5.22 -12.31
C VAL A 151 -21.60 -3.74 -12.42
N ALA A 152 -22.56 -3.31 -11.61
CA ALA A 152 -22.97 -1.91 -11.55
C ALA A 152 -21.85 -1.06 -10.95
N ASN A 153 -21.75 0.18 -11.42
CA ASN A 153 -20.80 1.13 -10.86
C ASN A 153 -21.11 1.38 -9.38
N PRO A 154 -20.09 1.38 -8.50
CA PRO A 154 -20.27 1.36 -7.06
C PRO A 154 -20.85 2.66 -6.55
N ARG A 155 -21.73 2.57 -5.56
CA ARG A 155 -22.22 3.71 -4.81
C ARG A 155 -21.22 4.22 -3.78
N ALA A 156 -20.36 3.36 -3.24
CA ALA A 156 -19.31 3.73 -2.29
C ALA A 156 -17.92 3.45 -2.88
N LEU A 157 -17.08 4.46 -2.84
CA LEU A 157 -15.69 4.39 -3.26
C LEU A 157 -14.75 4.76 -2.12
N GLN A 158 -13.70 3.97 -1.97
CA GLN A 158 -12.52 4.37 -1.22
C GLN A 158 -11.44 4.84 -2.21
N VAL A 159 -10.81 5.96 -1.92
CA VAL A 159 -9.65 6.44 -2.68
C VAL A 159 -8.45 6.44 -1.75
N VAL A 160 -7.48 5.58 -2.01
CA VAL A 160 -6.21 5.55 -1.25
C VAL A 160 -5.25 6.52 -1.91
N VAL A 161 -4.78 7.51 -1.15
CA VAL A 161 -3.90 8.59 -1.60
C VAL A 161 -2.61 8.56 -0.78
N PHE A 162 -1.48 8.67 -1.44
CA PHE A 162 -0.17 8.70 -0.79
C PHE A 162 0.43 10.11 -0.88
N PRO A 163 1.14 10.59 0.17
CA PRO A 163 1.75 11.92 0.17
C PRO A 163 3.00 11.99 -0.72
N GLY A 164 3.67 13.13 -0.74
CA GLY A 164 5.04 13.31 -1.22
C GLY A 164 5.19 13.87 -2.63
N ALA A 165 4.15 13.82 -3.48
CA ALA A 165 4.17 14.46 -4.79
C ALA A 165 2.76 14.83 -5.27
N GLU A 166 2.69 15.78 -6.18
CA GLU A 166 1.47 16.05 -6.94
C GLU A 166 1.16 14.92 -7.92
N ASN A 167 -0.12 14.62 -8.09
CA ASN A 167 -0.58 13.65 -9.08
C ASN A 167 -2.05 13.93 -9.45
N SER A 168 -2.48 13.34 -10.55
CA SER A 168 -3.89 13.24 -10.92
C SER A 168 -4.20 11.85 -11.46
N PHE A 169 -5.44 11.42 -11.23
CA PHE A 169 -5.96 10.15 -11.69
C PHE A 169 -7.39 10.36 -12.18
N THR A 170 -7.69 9.91 -13.40
CA THR A 170 -9.04 9.95 -13.96
C THR A 170 -9.68 8.57 -13.86
N LEU A 171 -10.69 8.44 -13.01
CA LEU A 171 -11.52 7.24 -12.93
C LEU A 171 -12.45 7.19 -14.15
N TRP A 172 -12.45 6.05 -14.86
CA TRP A 172 -13.31 5.80 -15.99
C TRP A 172 -14.32 4.70 -15.68
N GLU A 173 -15.58 4.93 -16.07
CA GLU A 173 -16.68 4.01 -15.82
C GLU A 173 -17.63 3.97 -17.02
N ASP A 174 -18.28 2.83 -17.26
CA ASP A 174 -19.32 2.66 -18.26
C ASP A 174 -20.51 1.85 -17.73
N ASP A 175 -21.48 1.51 -18.58
CA ASP A 175 -22.64 0.72 -18.19
C ASP A 175 -22.43 -0.80 -18.24
N GLY A 176 -21.22 -1.27 -18.53
CA GLY A 176 -20.89 -2.68 -18.69
C GLY A 176 -21.51 -3.36 -19.93
N ALA A 177 -22.21 -2.60 -20.78
CA ALA A 177 -22.88 -3.14 -21.95
C ALA A 177 -21.94 -3.15 -23.16
N ALA A 178 -21.67 -4.34 -23.72
CA ALA A 178 -20.78 -4.51 -24.88
C ALA A 178 -21.13 -3.68 -26.11
N GLN A 179 -22.33 -3.12 -26.17
CA GLN A 179 -22.85 -2.33 -27.28
C GLN A 179 -22.68 -0.83 -27.09
N SER A 180 -22.33 -0.38 -25.88
CA SER A 180 -22.24 1.05 -25.51
C SER A 180 -20.83 1.60 -25.65
N LYS A 181 -20.21 1.41 -26.82
CA LYS A 181 -18.78 1.70 -27.03
C LYS A 181 -18.33 3.14 -26.72
N ASP A 182 -19.26 4.09 -26.62
CA ASP A 182 -18.97 5.52 -26.48
C ASP A 182 -19.63 6.14 -25.22
N ARG A 183 -20.18 5.33 -24.31
CA ARG A 183 -20.86 5.82 -23.11
C ARG A 183 -19.97 5.71 -21.88
N TRP A 184 -19.09 6.67 -21.72
CA TRP A 184 -18.15 6.76 -20.62
C TRP A 184 -18.49 7.93 -19.70
N ALA A 185 -18.43 7.67 -18.40
CA ALA A 185 -18.31 8.72 -17.39
C ALA A 185 -16.84 8.77 -16.91
N SER A 186 -16.37 9.96 -16.62
CA SER A 186 -15.03 10.16 -16.05
C SER A 186 -15.11 11.08 -14.82
N THR A 187 -14.28 10.80 -13.82
CA THR A 187 -14.14 11.59 -12.62
C THR A 187 -12.64 11.83 -12.36
N GLU A 188 -12.21 13.08 -12.46
CA GLU A 188 -10.81 13.43 -12.16
C GLU A 188 -10.63 13.59 -10.65
N MET A 189 -9.53 13.03 -10.14
CA MET A 189 -9.03 13.18 -8.78
C MET A 189 -7.62 13.76 -8.83
N ALA A 190 -7.30 14.71 -7.97
CA ALA A 190 -5.99 15.35 -7.98
C ALA A 190 -5.50 15.67 -6.58
N LEU A 191 -4.20 15.41 -6.34
CA LEU A 191 -3.45 15.90 -5.18
C LEU A 191 -2.53 17.03 -5.65
N ARG A 192 -2.61 18.18 -4.98
CA ARG A 192 -1.80 19.38 -5.28
C ARG A 192 -1.20 19.92 -4.00
N PHE A 193 -0.06 20.58 -4.15
CA PHE A 193 0.62 21.30 -3.06
C PHE A 193 0.79 22.77 -3.45
N GLU A 194 0.54 23.66 -2.50
CA GLU A 194 0.74 25.09 -2.63
C GLU A 194 1.46 25.61 -1.39
N GLY A 195 2.77 25.83 -1.52
CA GLY A 195 3.63 26.13 -0.37
C GLY A 195 3.58 25.00 0.66
N ASP A 196 3.21 25.33 1.89
CA ASP A 196 3.10 24.36 2.99
C ASP A 196 1.72 23.69 3.05
N SER A 197 0.77 24.06 2.19
CA SER A 197 -0.57 23.48 2.16
C SER A 197 -0.71 22.36 1.12
N ALA A 198 -1.70 21.49 1.33
CA ALA A 198 -2.07 20.47 0.36
C ALA A 198 -3.59 20.45 0.15
N GLN A 199 -4.01 20.09 -1.05
CA GLN A 199 -5.41 19.88 -1.40
C GLN A 199 -5.58 18.59 -2.18
N PHE A 200 -6.55 17.78 -1.78
CA PHE A 200 -7.06 16.70 -2.62
C PHE A 200 -8.44 17.08 -3.15
N SER A 201 -8.65 16.95 -4.44
CA SER A 201 -9.91 17.29 -5.09
C SER A 201 -10.48 16.11 -5.87
N ILE A 202 -11.82 16.06 -5.95
CA ILE A 202 -12.58 15.19 -6.83
C ILE A 202 -13.47 16.11 -7.67
N ALA A 203 -13.26 16.12 -8.97
CA ALA A 203 -14.03 16.94 -9.89
C ALA A 203 -15.46 16.37 -10.11
N PRO A 204 -16.41 17.18 -10.53
CA PRO A 204 -17.68 16.70 -11.02
C PRO A 204 -17.51 15.65 -12.11
N ALA A 205 -18.33 14.61 -12.10
CA ALA A 205 -18.29 13.60 -13.14
C ALA A 205 -18.72 14.21 -14.50
N GLU A 206 -17.99 13.83 -15.54
CA GLU A 206 -18.22 14.27 -16.91
C GLU A 206 -18.66 13.13 -17.83
N GLY A 207 -19.20 13.45 -19.01
CA GLY A 207 -19.59 12.49 -20.04
C GLY A 207 -20.97 11.89 -19.80
N ALA A 208 -21.09 10.57 -19.93
CA ALA A 208 -22.37 9.85 -19.78
C ALA A 208 -22.69 9.59 -18.30
N THR A 209 -22.97 10.62 -17.53
CA THR A 209 -23.18 10.55 -16.06
C THR A 209 -24.38 9.71 -15.64
N ASP A 210 -25.26 9.34 -16.56
CA ASP A 210 -26.38 8.44 -16.31
C ASP A 210 -25.97 6.96 -16.18
N VAL A 211 -24.70 6.61 -16.48
CA VAL A 211 -24.16 5.25 -16.26
C VAL A 211 -23.63 5.05 -14.84
N ILE A 212 -23.50 6.12 -14.06
CA ILE A 212 -23.00 6.09 -12.68
C ILE A 212 -24.10 6.47 -11.68
N PRO A 213 -23.95 6.14 -10.39
CA PRO A 213 -24.89 6.60 -9.36
C PRO A 213 -25.02 8.12 -9.32
N ALA A 214 -26.23 8.65 -9.05
CA ALA A 214 -26.47 10.08 -8.93
C ALA A 214 -25.74 10.71 -7.73
N SER A 215 -25.50 9.93 -6.68
CA SER A 215 -24.70 10.33 -5.52
C SER A 215 -23.81 9.17 -5.06
N ARG A 216 -22.74 9.50 -4.35
CA ARG A 216 -21.76 8.54 -3.83
C ARG A 216 -21.32 8.86 -2.41
N ASP A 217 -20.96 7.81 -1.69
CA ASP A 217 -20.16 7.88 -0.48
C ASP A 217 -18.69 7.83 -0.87
N TRP A 218 -17.94 8.85 -0.45
CA TRP A 218 -16.50 8.94 -0.68
C TRP A 218 -15.74 8.76 0.61
N THR A 219 -14.86 7.77 0.65
CA THR A 219 -13.91 7.56 1.73
C THR A 219 -12.51 7.79 1.18
N VAL A 220 -11.92 8.95 1.47
CA VAL A 220 -10.55 9.26 1.05
C VAL A 220 -9.60 8.90 2.18
N THR A 221 -8.68 7.96 1.91
CA THR A 221 -7.70 7.46 2.86
C THR A 221 -6.32 7.94 2.47
N PHE A 222 -5.80 8.93 3.18
CA PHE A 222 -4.42 9.41 3.04
C PHE A 222 -3.51 8.49 3.85
N ARG A 223 -2.68 7.70 3.17
CA ARG A 223 -1.85 6.65 3.78
C ARG A 223 -0.38 7.02 3.78
N GLY A 224 0.32 6.72 4.89
CA GLY A 224 1.70 7.15 5.11
C GLY A 224 1.79 8.61 5.57
N VAL A 225 0.74 9.16 6.18
CA VAL A 225 0.70 10.55 6.63
C VAL A 225 0.78 10.65 8.15
N ALA A 226 1.39 11.73 8.62
CA ALA A 226 1.51 12.03 10.03
C ALA A 226 0.14 12.36 10.66
N PRO A 227 -0.10 11.98 11.94
CA PRO A 227 -1.39 12.20 12.60
C PRO A 227 -1.76 13.68 12.78
N GLU A 228 -0.81 14.59 12.71
CA GLU A 228 -1.01 16.03 12.77
C GLU A 228 -1.92 16.55 11.65
N ALA A 229 -1.87 15.92 10.48
CA ALA A 229 -2.73 16.25 9.33
C ALA A 229 -4.22 16.26 9.69
N MET A 230 -4.64 15.44 10.67
CA MET A 230 -6.03 15.38 11.13
C MET A 230 -6.54 16.71 11.74
N ARG A 231 -5.65 17.55 12.27
CA ARG A 231 -6.04 18.78 12.99
C ARG A 231 -6.49 19.89 12.05
N ALA A 232 -6.01 19.90 10.83
CA ALA A 232 -6.21 20.97 9.86
C ALA A 232 -7.10 20.58 8.67
N VAL A 233 -7.75 19.39 8.72
CA VAL A 233 -8.63 18.93 7.66
C VAL A 233 -9.87 19.80 7.53
N ARG A 234 -10.12 20.29 6.35
CA ARG A 234 -11.38 20.93 5.96
C ARG A 234 -11.89 20.28 4.68
N ALA A 235 -13.19 20.17 4.56
CA ALA A 235 -13.80 19.66 3.35
C ALA A 235 -14.87 20.63 2.84
N THR A 236 -14.99 20.72 1.52
CA THR A 236 -16.06 21.45 0.85
C THR A 236 -16.70 20.59 -0.23
N VAL A 237 -18.00 20.84 -0.46
CA VAL A 237 -18.77 20.29 -1.58
C VAL A 237 -19.36 21.48 -2.32
N ASP A 238 -19.04 21.65 -3.60
CA ASP A 238 -19.36 22.82 -4.41
C ASP A 238 -19.00 24.15 -3.73
N GLY A 239 -17.84 24.20 -3.08
CA GLY A 239 -17.35 25.36 -2.35
C GLY A 239 -18.06 25.63 -1.01
N SER A 240 -19.10 24.89 -0.66
CA SER A 240 -19.78 24.99 0.63
C SER A 240 -19.12 24.09 1.65
N ALA A 241 -18.93 24.58 2.89
CA ALA A 241 -18.32 23.80 3.95
C ALA A 241 -19.13 22.52 4.20
N ALA A 242 -18.42 21.38 4.22
CA ALA A 242 -18.95 20.07 4.56
C ALA A 242 -18.41 19.62 5.93
N ALA A 243 -19.13 18.71 6.59
CA ALA A 243 -18.73 18.12 7.85
C ALA A 243 -18.37 16.63 7.63
N PRO A 244 -17.11 16.31 7.27
CA PRO A 244 -16.68 14.94 7.07
C PRO A 244 -16.57 14.18 8.38
N GLU A 245 -16.71 12.86 8.31
CA GLU A 245 -16.20 11.96 9.36
C GLU A 245 -14.69 11.84 9.17
N VAL A 246 -13.90 12.11 10.22
CA VAL A 246 -12.43 12.04 10.15
C VAL A 246 -11.92 11.08 11.21
N ALA A 247 -11.04 10.16 10.81
CA ALA A 247 -10.42 9.17 11.69
C ALA A 247 -8.94 8.96 11.32
N TYR A 248 -8.12 8.60 12.31
CA TYR A 248 -6.72 8.22 12.09
C TYR A 248 -6.45 6.83 12.63
N ASP A 249 -5.80 6.02 11.81
CA ASP A 249 -5.32 4.69 12.16
C ASP A 249 -3.80 4.70 12.23
N ALA A 250 -3.26 4.54 13.42
CA ALA A 250 -1.82 4.53 13.67
C ALA A 250 -1.13 3.23 13.19
N GLU A 251 -1.86 2.13 13.01
CA GLU A 251 -1.30 0.87 12.54
C GLU A 251 -0.94 0.97 11.04
N THR A 252 -1.81 1.61 10.27
CA THR A 252 -1.63 1.80 8.82
C THR A 252 -1.19 3.22 8.45
N LEU A 253 -0.86 4.08 9.43
CA LEU A 253 -0.48 5.47 9.24
C LEU A 253 -1.47 6.22 8.32
N SER A 254 -2.76 6.00 8.54
CA SER A 254 -3.80 6.42 7.61
C SER A 254 -4.76 7.42 8.24
N LEU A 255 -4.91 8.56 7.58
CA LEU A 255 -5.96 9.54 7.84
C LEU A 255 -7.12 9.29 6.86
N THR A 256 -8.30 9.03 7.38
CA THR A 256 -9.51 8.78 6.57
C THR A 256 -10.49 9.93 6.71
N VAL A 257 -10.98 10.43 5.58
CA VAL A 257 -11.98 11.49 5.46
C VAL A 257 -13.17 10.93 4.69
N THR A 258 -14.33 10.85 5.32
CA THR A 258 -15.55 10.30 4.71
C THR A 258 -16.60 11.37 4.51
N LEU A 259 -17.12 11.47 3.28
CA LEU A 259 -18.23 12.29 2.85
C LEU A 259 -19.33 11.38 2.29
N ARG A 260 -20.55 11.52 2.80
CA ARG A 260 -21.66 10.65 2.41
C ARG A 260 -22.67 11.35 1.51
N ASP A 261 -23.27 10.57 0.63
CA ASP A 261 -24.35 10.98 -0.26
C ASP A 261 -24.04 12.27 -1.05
N VAL A 262 -22.81 12.38 -1.54
CA VAL A 262 -22.37 13.53 -2.34
C VAL A 262 -22.84 13.34 -3.78
N PRO A 263 -23.55 14.33 -4.38
CA PRO A 263 -23.91 14.27 -5.80
C PRO A 263 -22.67 14.07 -6.67
N THR A 264 -22.74 13.17 -7.66
CA THR A 264 -21.60 12.93 -8.57
C THR A 264 -21.33 14.10 -9.51
N SER A 265 -22.26 15.05 -9.58
CA SER A 265 -22.13 16.34 -10.28
C SER A 265 -21.47 17.43 -9.44
N ALA A 266 -21.16 17.18 -8.16
CA ALA A 266 -20.56 18.15 -7.26
C ALA A 266 -19.03 18.00 -7.19
N ALA A 267 -18.34 19.13 -7.04
CA ALA A 267 -16.91 19.15 -6.77
C ALA A 267 -16.64 18.95 -5.26
N ILE A 268 -15.66 18.12 -4.93
CA ILE A 268 -15.16 17.94 -3.57
C ILE A 268 -13.74 18.52 -3.48
N ALA A 269 -13.46 19.25 -2.40
CA ALA A 269 -12.10 19.60 -2.01
C ALA A 269 -11.87 19.23 -0.54
N ILE A 270 -10.72 18.62 -0.27
CA ILE A 270 -10.22 18.28 1.07
C ILE A 270 -8.90 19.03 1.23
N ASP A 271 -8.91 20.03 2.12
CA ASP A 271 -7.80 20.95 2.32
C ASP A 271 -7.04 20.61 3.61
N PHE A 272 -5.72 20.73 3.54
CA PHE A 272 -4.77 20.57 4.63
C PHE A 272 -3.93 21.84 4.73
N ALA A 273 -4.31 22.74 5.64
CA ALA A 273 -3.63 24.03 5.78
C ALA A 273 -2.15 23.90 6.20
N ASP A 274 -1.83 22.87 6.97
CA ASP A 274 -0.48 22.55 7.44
C ASP A 274 0.20 21.43 6.60
N GLY A 275 -0.37 21.13 5.43
CA GLY A 275 0.13 20.12 4.49
C GLY A 275 -0.14 18.67 4.87
N LEU A 276 0.44 17.77 4.07
CA LEU A 276 0.40 16.32 4.25
C LEU A 276 1.83 15.82 4.50
N ALA A 277 2.31 15.96 5.74
CA ALA A 277 3.61 15.45 6.12
C ALA A 277 3.62 13.91 6.09
N VAL A 278 4.72 13.33 5.61
CA VAL A 278 4.96 11.88 5.69
C VAL A 278 5.10 11.49 7.15
N ALA A 279 4.48 10.37 7.54
CA ALA A 279 4.58 9.84 8.88
C ALA A 279 5.97 9.27 9.17
N ASP A 280 6.42 9.38 10.40
CA ASP A 280 7.55 8.59 10.89
C ASP A 280 7.15 7.11 10.99
N ASP A 281 8.01 6.23 10.50
CA ASP A 281 7.79 4.79 10.61
C ASP A 281 7.87 4.31 12.06
N PRO A 282 6.96 3.44 12.51
CA PRO A 282 6.99 2.86 13.84
C PRO A 282 8.05 1.73 13.95
N VAL A 283 9.32 2.07 13.74
CA VAL A 283 10.45 1.12 13.63
C VAL A 283 10.53 0.17 14.82
N GLU A 284 10.35 0.67 16.04
CA GLU A 284 10.38 -0.17 17.24
C GLU A 284 9.25 -1.21 17.26
N ALA A 285 8.03 -0.80 16.89
CA ALA A 285 6.88 -1.70 16.85
C ALA A 285 7.01 -2.75 15.75
N ASP A 286 7.50 -2.36 14.58
CA ASP A 286 7.72 -3.27 13.46
C ASP A 286 8.84 -4.27 13.76
N ALA A 287 9.94 -3.82 14.37
CA ALA A 287 11.02 -4.71 14.82
C ALA A 287 10.53 -5.68 15.91
N PHE A 288 9.71 -5.19 16.84
CA PHE A 288 9.09 -6.05 17.85
C PHE A 288 8.21 -7.13 17.22
N ALA A 289 7.41 -6.81 16.20
CA ALA A 289 6.58 -7.76 15.48
C ALA A 289 7.42 -8.87 14.81
N VAL A 290 8.53 -8.50 14.15
CA VAL A 290 9.48 -9.49 13.58
C VAL A 290 10.03 -10.41 14.66
N LEU A 291 10.53 -9.85 15.76
CA LEU A 291 11.13 -10.62 16.86
C LEU A 291 10.11 -11.48 17.59
N LYS A 292 8.89 -11.00 17.79
CA LYS A 292 7.80 -11.73 18.43
C LYS A 292 7.54 -13.07 17.74
N ASP A 293 7.45 -13.06 16.42
CA ASP A 293 7.10 -14.23 15.61
C ASP A 293 8.31 -15.16 15.34
N ALA A 294 9.52 -14.62 15.43
CA ALA A 294 10.75 -15.37 15.17
C ALA A 294 10.90 -16.61 16.07
N GLN A 295 11.33 -17.73 15.49
CA GLN A 295 11.59 -19.00 16.18
C GLN A 295 13.03 -19.07 16.68
N MET A 296 13.29 -18.46 17.83
CA MET A 296 14.62 -18.38 18.46
C MET A 296 14.48 -18.21 19.97
N LEU A 297 15.60 -18.24 20.70
CA LEU A 297 15.60 -18.10 22.16
C LEU A 297 15.04 -16.73 22.59
N TYR A 298 14.23 -16.74 23.64
CA TYR A 298 13.62 -15.54 24.18
C TYR A 298 14.64 -14.46 24.59
N MET A 299 15.69 -14.88 25.29
CA MET A 299 16.77 -13.97 25.73
C MET A 299 17.47 -13.27 24.57
N THR A 300 17.67 -13.98 23.46
CA THR A 300 18.28 -13.39 22.26
C THR A 300 17.34 -12.36 21.61
N LYS A 301 16.03 -12.61 21.60
CA LYS A 301 15.02 -11.62 21.16
C LYS A 301 15.07 -10.35 22.00
N GLU A 302 15.13 -10.52 23.32
CA GLU A 302 15.17 -9.38 24.26
C GLU A 302 16.44 -8.53 24.10
N HIS A 303 17.61 -9.18 23.94
CA HIS A 303 18.86 -8.47 23.68
C HIS A 303 18.83 -7.75 22.33
N ALA A 304 18.30 -8.39 21.27
CA ALA A 304 18.16 -7.79 19.96
C ALA A 304 17.22 -6.56 20.01
N TYR A 305 16.07 -6.70 20.67
CA TYR A 305 15.11 -5.60 20.82
C TYR A 305 15.71 -4.42 21.60
N ARG A 306 16.43 -4.68 22.68
CA ARG A 306 17.13 -3.65 23.44
C ARG A 306 18.17 -2.93 22.57
N ALA A 307 19.01 -3.67 21.84
CA ALA A 307 19.98 -3.08 20.94
C ALA A 307 19.33 -2.18 19.87
N ILE A 308 18.21 -2.61 19.29
CA ILE A 308 17.45 -1.82 18.32
C ILE A 308 16.93 -0.52 18.94
N ARG A 309 16.38 -0.58 20.15
CA ARG A 309 15.89 0.61 20.84
C ARG A 309 16.98 1.61 21.19
N GLU A 310 18.15 1.12 21.53
CA GLU A 310 19.30 1.96 21.95
C GLU A 310 20.07 2.53 20.74
N LEU A 311 20.21 1.77 19.66
CA LEU A 311 21.10 2.07 18.55
C LEU A 311 20.39 2.32 17.20
N GLY A 312 19.09 2.04 17.12
CA GLY A 312 18.35 2.14 15.84
C GLY A 312 18.97 1.27 14.76
N LYS A 313 19.21 1.84 13.56
CA LYS A 313 19.85 1.12 12.43
C LYS A 313 21.27 0.67 12.72
N ASP A 314 21.97 1.34 13.62
CA ASP A 314 23.34 0.99 14.00
C ASP A 314 23.40 -0.30 14.84
N ALA A 315 22.25 -0.86 15.22
CA ALA A 315 22.17 -2.18 15.83
C ALA A 315 22.51 -3.33 14.87
N LEU A 316 22.34 -3.17 13.55
CA LEU A 316 22.48 -4.26 12.57
C LEU A 316 23.81 -5.04 12.67
N PRO A 317 25.00 -4.41 12.79
CA PRO A 317 26.26 -5.15 13.00
C PRO A 317 26.26 -5.95 14.31
N ALA A 318 25.64 -5.41 15.37
CA ALA A 318 25.55 -6.09 16.65
C ALA A 318 24.62 -7.31 16.60
N LEU A 319 23.50 -7.25 15.83
CA LEU A 319 22.57 -8.36 15.67
C LEU A 319 23.23 -9.59 15.06
N SER A 320 24.17 -9.42 14.12
CA SER A 320 24.88 -10.52 13.48
C SER A 320 25.88 -11.23 14.40
N THR A 321 26.28 -10.58 15.49
CA THR A 321 27.26 -11.08 16.47
C THR A 321 26.64 -11.32 17.83
N LEU A 322 25.33 -11.18 17.99
CA LEU A 322 24.63 -11.46 19.24
C LEU A 322 24.80 -12.94 19.59
N GLU A 323 25.78 -13.20 20.46
CA GLU A 323 25.92 -14.46 21.17
C GLU A 323 25.32 -14.27 22.57
N ASP A 324 24.58 -15.25 23.04
CA ASP A 324 24.19 -15.30 24.43
C ASP A 324 25.44 -15.60 25.28
N LEU A 325 26.09 -14.56 25.78
CA LEU A 325 27.35 -14.62 26.50
C LEU A 325 27.21 -15.12 27.94
N HIS A 326 25.98 -15.33 28.44
CA HIS A 326 25.74 -15.64 29.84
C HIS A 326 25.24 -17.08 30.08
N GLY A 327 26.19 -18.00 30.25
CA GLY A 327 25.99 -19.20 31.08
C GLY A 327 25.22 -20.37 30.47
N VAL A 328 25.02 -20.41 29.20
CA VAL A 328 24.35 -21.54 28.54
C VAL A 328 25.39 -22.56 28.08
N GLY A 329 25.21 -23.82 28.47
CA GLY A 329 26.14 -24.89 28.15
C GLY A 329 26.36 -25.09 26.64
N ALA A 330 27.43 -25.79 26.28
CA ALA A 330 27.90 -25.98 24.89
C ALA A 330 26.82 -26.48 23.90
N GLN A 331 25.79 -27.16 24.37
CA GLN A 331 24.67 -27.65 23.54
C GLN A 331 23.72 -26.57 23.09
N THR A 332 23.63 -25.43 23.78
CA THR A 332 22.74 -24.31 23.50
C THR A 332 23.43 -23.20 22.70
N LYS A 333 24.78 -23.24 22.55
CA LYS A 333 25.50 -22.24 21.75
C LYS A 333 25.04 -22.15 20.31
N HIS A 334 24.64 -23.26 19.68
CA HIS A 334 24.10 -23.25 18.32
C HIS A 334 22.66 -22.67 18.21
N GLN A 335 21.97 -22.58 19.33
CA GLN A 335 20.59 -22.01 19.38
C GLN A 335 20.59 -20.54 19.80
N SER A 336 21.72 -20.00 20.25
CA SER A 336 21.84 -18.61 20.74
C SER A 336 22.06 -17.59 19.61
N HIS A 337 22.47 -18.01 18.43
CA HIS A 337 22.63 -17.12 17.28
C HIS A 337 21.29 -16.71 16.69
N MET A 338 21.19 -15.46 16.27
CA MET A 338 20.05 -15.01 15.50
C MET A 338 20.05 -15.68 14.13
N PRO A 339 18.94 -16.31 13.72
CA PRO A 339 18.82 -16.83 12.36
C PRO A 339 18.98 -15.72 11.32
N GLN A 340 19.72 -16.00 10.25
CA GLN A 340 19.97 -15.03 9.19
C GLN A 340 18.68 -14.41 8.60
N PRO A 341 17.59 -15.18 8.36
CA PRO A 341 16.34 -14.58 7.87
C PRO A 341 15.73 -13.56 8.84
N VAL A 342 15.91 -13.74 10.17
CA VAL A 342 15.44 -12.77 11.17
C VAL A 342 16.25 -11.47 11.08
N ILE A 343 17.58 -11.57 10.92
CA ILE A 343 18.46 -10.41 10.74
C ILE A 343 18.08 -9.66 9.46
N GLN A 344 17.81 -10.37 8.36
CA GLN A 344 17.42 -9.76 7.08
C GLN A 344 16.08 -9.05 7.17
N ALA A 345 15.07 -9.64 7.83
CA ALA A 345 13.79 -8.99 8.05
C ALA A 345 13.90 -7.73 8.94
N LEU A 346 14.77 -7.79 9.97
CA LEU A 346 15.08 -6.62 10.78
C LEU A 346 15.86 -5.55 9.99
N ALA A 347 16.74 -5.96 9.07
CA ALA A 347 17.47 -5.04 8.21
C ALA A 347 16.52 -4.26 7.30
N GLU A 348 15.50 -4.90 6.73
CA GLU A 348 14.43 -4.18 6.00
C GLU A 348 13.81 -3.10 6.89
N VAL A 349 13.35 -3.46 8.10
CA VAL A 349 12.69 -2.52 9.03
C VAL A 349 13.60 -1.34 9.39
N LEU A 350 14.87 -1.62 9.71
CA LEU A 350 15.83 -0.62 10.19
C LEU A 350 16.43 0.28 9.11
N THR A 351 16.29 -0.10 7.84
CA THR A 351 16.93 0.62 6.73
C THR A 351 15.95 1.11 5.67
N ARG A 352 14.66 1.18 5.94
CA ARG A 352 13.65 1.68 4.98
C ARG A 352 13.99 3.08 4.49
N ASN A 353 14.44 3.94 5.41
CA ASN A 353 14.72 5.38 5.20
C ASN A 353 16.19 5.72 5.36
#